data_f93f98260e59c40b81df485a57ea21b5
#
_entry.id   f93f98260e59c40b81df485a57ea21b5
#
_cell.length_a   1.000
_cell.length_b   1.000
_cell.length_c   1.000
_cell.angle_alpha   90.00
_cell.angle_beta   90.00
_cell.angle_gamma   90.00
#
_symmetry.space_group_name_H-M   'P 1'
#
loop_
_entity.id
_entity.type
_entity.pdbx_description
1 polymer ?
#
loop_
_entity_poly.entity_id
_entity_poly.type
_entity_poly.pdbx_seq_one_letter_code
_entity_poly.pdbx_strand_id
1 'polypeptide(L)'
;MTAYHAQPDDDACYLALKAKDARFDGCFYTGVTSTGIYCRPVCRVRTPKRENCRFFVHAAQAEQAGFRPCLRCRPEIAPRTSALGQVFEGKPWSIQDASSILAGQAARLLDSPEAWGESAPTVLRLAQRLGVSDRHLRRIFEAQFGLSPLQYLQTQRLLSAKQLLTDTTLPITQVAHMSGFTSVRRFNAVFAAHYALSPTLLRRNGAKRGHDAHDQGIHVRLAYRPPYDVDAMLQFFGTRQVTGIERVTLEPDQQSIGKTVAVQCGKTLYTGWLMARFEAAGNRVDLRLSDSLRAVLPWVMARVRAMLDLDADPRAINSLLRASFPWGDGLRVPGTLDGFELAVRAVLGQQITVAAARTLAARLVQRFGEPIETPIAGLNRLFPSAAALAAATGDALGQLGIVRQRQAAIQAIASAVAAQRLPLHAGADVPATLAALKALPGIGDWTAQYIAMRALRWPDAFPAGDVALHKALGVQDAKNPAKEAHAASLAWQPWRSYAVIRAWAALPAAAAGRRVTTITTK
;
A
#
# COMPACT_ATOMS: atom_id res chain seq x y z
N MET A 1 -36.95 -3.49 3.93
CA MET A 1 -36.13 -4.51 3.25
C MET A 1 -34.67 -4.24 3.62
N THR A 2 -34.13 -5.07 4.49
CA THR A 2 -32.83 -4.96 5.14
C THR A 2 -31.72 -5.16 4.12
N ALA A 3 -30.80 -4.17 4.04
CA ALA A 3 -29.62 -4.24 3.21
C ALA A 3 -28.79 -5.48 3.59
N TYR A 4 -28.55 -6.36 2.64
CA TYR A 4 -27.62 -7.48 2.77
C TYR A 4 -26.20 -6.94 2.94
N HIS A 5 -25.78 -6.75 4.20
CA HIS A 5 -24.38 -6.86 4.53
C HIS A 5 -24.02 -8.32 4.24
N ALA A 6 -23.12 -8.58 3.32
CA ALA A 6 -22.43 -9.84 3.27
C ALA A 6 -21.57 -9.96 4.54
N GLN A 7 -22.22 -10.27 5.67
CA GLN A 7 -21.50 -10.77 6.82
C GLN A 7 -20.78 -12.02 6.36
N PRO A 8 -19.49 -12.18 6.66
CA PRO A 8 -18.82 -13.42 6.37
C PRO A 8 -19.64 -14.53 7.03
N ASP A 9 -19.86 -15.61 6.31
CA ASP A 9 -20.50 -16.80 6.86
C ASP A 9 -19.75 -17.15 8.16
N ASP A 10 -20.46 -17.06 9.26
CA ASP A 10 -19.92 -17.25 10.60
C ASP A 10 -19.27 -18.62 10.77
N ASP A 11 -19.78 -19.65 10.08
CA ASP A 11 -19.24 -20.99 10.15
C ASP A 11 -17.97 -21.13 9.29
N ALA A 12 -17.91 -20.48 8.13
CA ALA A 12 -16.69 -20.38 7.35
C ALA A 12 -15.59 -19.61 8.11
N CYS A 13 -15.96 -18.53 8.81
CA CYS A 13 -15.04 -17.80 9.69
C CYS A 13 -14.52 -18.66 10.85
N TYR A 14 -15.39 -19.47 11.45
CA TYR A 14 -14.98 -20.36 12.52
C TYR A 14 -14.03 -21.46 12.03
N LEU A 15 -14.28 -22.04 10.86
CA LEU A 15 -13.36 -23.01 10.23
C LEU A 15 -11.99 -22.38 9.95
N ALA A 16 -11.96 -21.18 9.39
CA ALA A 16 -10.72 -20.45 9.15
C ALA A 16 -9.97 -20.13 10.46
N LEU A 17 -10.69 -19.75 11.52
CA LEU A 17 -10.12 -19.52 12.86
C LEU A 17 -9.53 -20.83 13.43
N LYS A 18 -10.25 -21.95 13.32
CA LYS A 18 -9.80 -23.26 13.81
C LYS A 18 -8.53 -23.74 13.08
N ALA A 19 -8.48 -23.51 11.77
CA ALA A 19 -7.31 -23.82 10.93
C ALA A 19 -6.17 -22.82 11.11
N LYS A 20 -6.40 -21.69 11.78
CA LYS A 20 -5.44 -20.55 11.86
C LYS A 20 -4.98 -20.08 10.49
N ASP A 21 -5.90 -20.07 9.53
CA ASP A 21 -5.62 -19.83 8.12
C ASP A 21 -5.18 -18.38 7.88
N ALA A 22 -3.90 -18.21 7.55
CA ALA A 22 -3.30 -16.90 7.34
C ALA A 22 -3.85 -16.17 6.10
N ARG A 23 -4.49 -16.86 5.17
CA ARG A 23 -5.15 -16.25 4.00
C ARG A 23 -6.29 -15.33 4.39
N PHE A 24 -6.90 -15.57 5.55
CA PHE A 24 -7.99 -14.77 6.09
C PHE A 24 -7.53 -13.68 7.05
N ASP A 25 -6.23 -13.52 7.26
CA ASP A 25 -5.72 -12.53 8.20
C ASP A 25 -6.10 -11.11 7.80
N GLY A 26 -6.74 -10.38 8.74
CA GLY A 26 -7.29 -9.05 8.50
C GLY A 26 -8.57 -9.03 7.66
N CYS A 27 -9.08 -10.18 7.16
CA CYS A 27 -10.37 -10.24 6.47
C CYS A 27 -11.54 -10.23 7.46
N PHE A 28 -11.32 -10.78 8.65
CA PHE A 28 -12.24 -10.71 9.77
C PHE A 28 -11.51 -10.76 11.11
N TYR A 29 -12.24 -10.44 12.16
CA TYR A 29 -11.78 -10.51 13.56
C TYR A 29 -12.78 -11.31 14.38
N THR A 30 -12.29 -12.11 15.34
CA THR A 30 -13.12 -12.94 16.21
C THR A 30 -13.16 -12.37 17.61
N GLY A 31 -14.30 -11.85 18.03
CA GLY A 31 -14.57 -11.45 19.42
C GLY A 31 -14.93 -12.68 20.24
N VAL A 32 -14.20 -12.91 21.34
CA VAL A 32 -14.41 -14.04 22.25
C VAL A 32 -15.18 -13.54 23.47
N THR A 33 -16.46 -13.89 23.55
CA THR A 33 -17.40 -13.37 24.57
C THR A 33 -16.95 -13.68 25.99
N SER A 34 -16.35 -14.85 26.23
CA SER A 34 -15.86 -15.27 27.55
C SER A 34 -14.67 -14.45 28.06
N THR A 35 -13.94 -13.73 27.20
CA THR A 35 -12.74 -12.98 27.55
C THR A 35 -12.84 -11.49 27.26
N GLY A 36 -13.82 -11.05 26.48
CA GLY A 36 -13.93 -9.68 25.99
C GLY A 36 -12.78 -9.26 25.06
N ILE A 37 -12.10 -10.23 24.43
CA ILE A 37 -10.94 -9.99 23.58
C ILE A 37 -11.28 -10.35 22.13
N TYR A 38 -10.89 -9.50 21.17
CA TYR A 38 -10.92 -9.89 19.77
C TYR A 38 -9.54 -10.25 19.22
N CYS A 39 -9.52 -11.27 18.37
CA CYS A 39 -8.31 -11.89 17.80
C CYS A 39 -8.34 -11.87 16.28
N ARG A 40 -7.13 -11.95 15.68
CA ARG A 40 -6.95 -12.31 14.27
C ARG A 40 -7.21 -13.80 14.08
N PRO A 41 -7.60 -14.26 12.87
CA PRO A 41 -7.72 -15.69 12.55
C PRO A 41 -6.48 -16.50 12.86
N VAL A 42 -5.29 -15.90 12.68
CA VAL A 42 -3.97 -16.52 12.88
C VAL A 42 -3.51 -16.60 14.35
N CYS A 43 -4.40 -16.28 15.31
CA CYS A 43 -4.03 -16.26 16.72
C CYS A 43 -3.63 -17.65 17.22
N ARG A 44 -2.45 -17.75 17.86
CA ARG A 44 -1.90 -19.01 18.37
C ARG A 44 -2.49 -19.45 19.73
N VAL A 45 -3.47 -18.72 20.27
CA VAL A 45 -4.18 -19.15 21.47
C VAL A 45 -5.06 -20.36 21.18
N ARG A 46 -5.49 -21.07 22.25
CA ARG A 46 -6.48 -22.15 22.12
C ARG A 46 -7.72 -21.61 21.43
N THR A 47 -8.21 -22.30 20.40
CA THR A 47 -9.42 -21.94 19.68
C THR A 47 -10.61 -21.95 20.65
N PRO A 48 -11.36 -20.85 20.77
CA PRO A 48 -12.54 -20.79 21.63
C PRO A 48 -13.65 -21.68 21.04
N LYS A 49 -14.62 -22.07 21.87
CA LYS A 49 -15.82 -22.78 21.38
C LYS A 49 -16.61 -21.87 20.45
N ARG A 50 -17.30 -22.44 19.45
CA ARG A 50 -18.08 -21.70 18.45
C ARG A 50 -19.11 -20.75 19.08
N GLU A 51 -19.80 -21.20 20.10
CA GLU A 51 -20.81 -20.45 20.87
C GLU A 51 -20.27 -19.16 21.51
N ASN A 52 -18.97 -19.10 21.78
CA ASN A 52 -18.29 -17.94 22.35
C ASN A 52 -17.66 -17.03 21.30
N CYS A 53 -17.87 -17.28 20.00
CA CYS A 53 -17.28 -16.52 18.92
C CYS A 53 -18.31 -15.60 18.25
N ARG A 54 -17.96 -14.32 18.12
CA ARG A 54 -18.63 -13.34 17.26
C ARG A 54 -17.65 -12.88 16.21
N PHE A 55 -18.10 -12.76 14.96
CA PHE A 55 -17.20 -12.39 13.86
C PHE A 55 -17.50 -10.96 13.38
N PHE A 56 -16.45 -10.23 13.03
CA PHE A 56 -16.50 -8.83 12.63
C PHE A 56 -15.59 -8.62 11.42
N VAL A 57 -16.04 -7.92 10.41
CA VAL A 57 -15.23 -7.60 9.22
C VAL A 57 -14.13 -6.58 9.57
N HIS A 58 -14.42 -5.64 10.49
CA HIS A 58 -13.49 -4.60 10.89
C HIS A 58 -13.22 -4.62 12.39
N ALA A 59 -11.97 -4.36 12.76
CA ALA A 59 -11.56 -4.21 14.16
C ALA A 59 -12.43 -3.20 14.92
N ALA A 60 -12.83 -2.10 14.27
CA ALA A 60 -13.68 -1.08 14.84
C ALA A 60 -15.08 -1.58 15.25
N GLN A 61 -15.65 -2.56 14.52
CA GLN A 61 -16.91 -3.20 14.88
C GLN A 61 -16.77 -4.06 16.13
N ALA A 62 -15.65 -4.80 16.24
CA ALA A 62 -15.36 -5.58 17.44
C ALA A 62 -15.19 -4.67 18.67
N GLU A 63 -14.50 -3.53 18.51
CA GLU A 63 -14.29 -2.55 19.57
C GLU A 63 -15.61 -1.87 19.98
N GLN A 64 -16.46 -1.51 19.03
CA GLN A 64 -17.80 -0.98 19.30
C GLN A 64 -18.68 -1.99 20.05
N ALA A 65 -18.52 -3.29 19.76
CA ALA A 65 -19.19 -4.37 20.47
C ALA A 65 -18.60 -4.66 21.86
N GLY A 66 -17.62 -3.86 22.34
CA GLY A 66 -17.02 -3.96 23.66
C GLY A 66 -15.82 -4.90 23.76
N PHE A 67 -15.33 -5.44 22.66
CA PHE A 67 -14.13 -6.28 22.66
C PHE A 67 -12.85 -5.43 22.57
N ARG A 68 -11.81 -5.85 23.28
CA ARG A 68 -10.47 -5.24 23.22
C ARG A 68 -9.49 -6.08 22.39
N PRO A 69 -8.49 -5.47 21.73
CA PRO A 69 -7.56 -6.19 20.88
C PRO A 69 -6.64 -7.13 21.65
N CYS A 70 -6.43 -8.31 21.11
CA CYS A 70 -5.51 -9.30 21.65
C CYS A 70 -4.06 -8.80 21.66
N LEU A 71 -3.35 -8.98 22.79
CA LEU A 71 -1.95 -8.61 22.93
C LEU A 71 -0.98 -9.63 22.27
N ARG A 72 -1.42 -10.88 22.05
CA ARG A 72 -0.58 -11.94 21.48
C ARG A 72 -0.56 -11.91 19.94
N CYS A 73 -1.75 -11.88 19.31
CA CYS A 73 -1.83 -11.88 17.84
C CYS A 73 -1.73 -10.48 17.23
N ARG A 74 -1.82 -9.43 18.05
CA ARG A 74 -1.57 -8.06 17.62
C ARG A 74 -2.43 -7.64 16.42
N PRO A 75 -3.74 -7.40 16.60
CA PRO A 75 -4.63 -7.00 15.50
C PRO A 75 -4.17 -5.77 14.73
N GLU A 76 -3.39 -4.88 15.36
CA GLU A 76 -2.84 -3.67 14.76
C GLU A 76 -1.84 -3.90 13.62
N ILE A 77 -1.21 -5.07 13.56
CA ILE A 77 -0.29 -5.41 12.46
C ILE A 77 -0.96 -6.19 11.33
N ALA A 78 -2.25 -6.53 11.48
CA ALA A 78 -2.97 -7.27 10.45
C ALA A 78 -2.92 -6.53 9.10
N PRO A 79 -2.89 -7.24 7.97
CA PRO A 79 -3.10 -6.64 6.67
C PRO A 79 -4.46 -5.93 6.63
N ARG A 80 -4.51 -4.74 6.03
CA ARG A 80 -5.75 -3.97 5.92
C ARG A 80 -6.70 -4.63 4.93
N THR A 81 -8.01 -4.53 5.20
CA THR A 81 -9.02 -5.02 4.25
C THR A 81 -9.18 -3.99 3.15
N SER A 82 -8.99 -4.40 1.90
CA SER A 82 -9.31 -3.55 0.75
C SER A 82 -10.82 -3.53 0.56
N ALA A 83 -11.43 -2.35 0.61
CA ALA A 83 -12.86 -2.18 0.33
C ALA A 83 -13.24 -2.59 -1.12
N LEU A 84 -12.27 -2.75 -2.01
CA LEU A 84 -12.46 -3.14 -3.41
C LEU A 84 -12.76 -4.64 -3.57
N GLY A 85 -12.39 -5.49 -2.62
CA GLY A 85 -12.64 -6.94 -2.69
C GLY A 85 -14.09 -7.36 -2.43
N GLN A 86 -14.95 -6.43 -2.02
CA GLN A 86 -16.35 -6.74 -1.67
C GLN A 86 -17.36 -6.44 -2.79
N VAL A 87 -16.92 -5.97 -3.96
CA VAL A 87 -17.84 -5.53 -4.99
C VAL A 87 -17.50 -6.17 -6.32
N PHE A 88 -18.54 -6.69 -6.94
CA PHE A 88 -18.72 -7.02 -8.36
C PHE A 88 -18.67 -8.51 -8.73
N GLU A 89 -19.70 -9.24 -8.33
CA GLU A 89 -20.28 -10.25 -9.19
C GLU A 89 -21.18 -9.54 -10.21
N GLY A 90 -20.70 -9.39 -11.44
CA GLY A 90 -21.40 -9.17 -12.70
C GLY A 90 -22.80 -8.51 -12.79
N LYS A 91 -23.21 -7.64 -11.85
CA LYS A 91 -24.52 -6.98 -11.83
C LYS A 91 -24.45 -5.54 -12.34
N PRO A 92 -25.46 -5.03 -13.04
CA PRO A 92 -25.50 -3.65 -13.49
C PRO A 92 -25.45 -2.67 -12.30
N TRP A 93 -24.75 -1.56 -12.48
CA TRP A 93 -24.52 -0.53 -11.47
C TRP A 93 -25.82 -0.01 -10.85
N SER A 94 -25.91 -0.02 -9.53
CA SER A 94 -26.99 0.53 -8.75
C SER A 94 -26.52 1.74 -7.91
N ILE A 95 -27.48 2.55 -7.43
CA ILE A 95 -27.19 3.63 -6.48
C ILE A 95 -26.55 3.10 -5.18
N GLN A 96 -26.84 1.85 -4.81
CA GLN A 96 -26.23 1.18 -3.67
C GLN A 96 -24.75 0.89 -3.92
N ASP A 97 -24.35 0.55 -5.15
CA ASP A 97 -22.95 0.33 -5.53
C ASP A 97 -22.16 1.63 -5.47
N ALA A 98 -22.72 2.75 -5.93
CA ALA A 98 -22.12 4.08 -5.82
C ALA A 98 -21.90 4.48 -4.34
N SER A 99 -22.86 4.22 -3.47
CA SER A 99 -22.77 4.50 -2.04
C SER A 99 -21.68 3.65 -1.36
N SER A 100 -21.57 2.37 -1.73
CA SER A 100 -20.54 1.45 -1.23
C SER A 100 -19.14 1.89 -1.68
N ILE A 101 -18.99 2.31 -2.95
CA ILE A 101 -17.73 2.84 -3.49
C ILE A 101 -17.31 4.10 -2.73
N LEU A 102 -18.23 5.06 -2.52
CA LEU A 102 -17.96 6.29 -1.78
C LEU A 102 -17.57 6.02 -0.32
N ALA A 103 -18.26 5.09 0.35
CA ALA A 103 -17.93 4.70 1.71
C ALA A 103 -16.53 4.04 1.77
N GLY A 104 -16.19 3.19 0.80
CA GLY A 104 -14.87 2.60 0.66
C GLY A 104 -13.77 3.65 0.36
N GLN A 105 -14.07 4.67 -0.45
CA GLN A 105 -13.16 5.80 -0.67
C GLN A 105 -12.95 6.61 0.61
N ALA A 106 -14.02 6.85 1.37
CA ALA A 106 -13.93 7.51 2.67
C ALA A 106 -13.01 6.77 3.64
N ALA A 107 -13.15 5.45 3.76
CA ALA A 107 -12.29 4.64 4.60
C ALA A 107 -10.82 4.71 4.18
N ARG A 108 -10.53 4.61 2.87
CA ARG A 108 -9.17 4.77 2.33
C ARG A 108 -8.56 6.13 2.65
N LEU A 109 -9.33 7.20 2.53
CA LEU A 109 -8.87 8.55 2.90
C LEU A 109 -8.56 8.63 4.40
N LEU A 110 -9.38 8.02 5.27
CA LEU A 110 -9.14 7.98 6.72
C LEU A 110 -7.90 7.13 7.08
N ASP A 111 -7.60 6.09 6.30
CA ASP A 111 -6.43 5.23 6.47
C ASP A 111 -5.13 5.84 5.91
N SER A 112 -5.22 6.93 5.13
CA SER A 112 -4.09 7.58 4.47
C SER A 112 -3.68 8.86 5.18
N PRO A 113 -2.65 8.84 6.04
CA PRO A 113 -2.17 10.05 6.74
C PRO A 113 -1.79 11.17 5.77
N GLU A 114 -1.23 10.82 4.61
CA GLU A 114 -0.79 11.76 3.56
C GLU A 114 -1.94 12.55 2.95
N ALA A 115 -3.13 11.97 2.92
CA ALA A 115 -4.31 12.66 2.38
C ALA A 115 -4.69 13.93 3.17
N TRP A 116 -4.23 14.07 4.43
CA TRP A 116 -4.66 15.14 5.32
C TRP A 116 -3.62 16.23 5.54
N GLY A 117 -2.35 16.01 5.15
CA GLY A 117 -1.26 16.94 5.42
C GLY A 117 -1.13 17.26 6.92
N GLU A 118 -1.03 18.54 7.26
CA GLU A 118 -0.99 19.00 8.65
C GLU A 118 -2.38 19.10 9.31
N SER A 119 -3.45 18.92 8.53
CA SER A 119 -4.83 19.07 8.99
C SER A 119 -5.40 17.77 9.53
N ALA A 120 -6.04 17.82 10.69
CA ALA A 120 -6.75 16.65 11.21
C ALA A 120 -7.97 16.29 10.32
N PRO A 121 -8.23 15.00 10.06
CA PRO A 121 -9.43 14.57 9.36
C PRO A 121 -10.69 14.89 10.19
N THR A 122 -11.67 15.49 9.51
CA THR A 122 -13.02 15.73 10.04
C THR A 122 -14.05 15.20 9.06
N VAL A 123 -15.27 14.89 9.53
CA VAL A 123 -16.34 14.39 8.64
C VAL A 123 -16.67 15.41 7.56
N LEU A 124 -16.71 16.70 7.91
CA LEU A 124 -16.98 17.77 6.95
C LEU A 124 -15.93 17.81 5.83
N ARG A 125 -14.63 17.78 6.17
CA ARG A 125 -13.55 17.76 5.17
C ARG A 125 -13.55 16.48 4.34
N LEU A 126 -13.86 15.35 4.96
CA LEU A 126 -13.99 14.08 4.25
C LEU A 126 -15.14 14.14 3.23
N ALA A 127 -16.29 14.68 3.64
CA ALA A 127 -17.44 14.87 2.77
C ALA A 127 -17.15 15.85 1.61
N GLN A 128 -16.49 16.97 1.89
CA GLN A 128 -16.05 17.94 0.87
C GLN A 128 -15.13 17.30 -0.17
N ARG A 129 -14.18 16.48 0.25
CA ARG A 129 -13.27 15.77 -0.68
C ARG A 129 -13.97 14.74 -1.56
N LEU A 130 -15.06 14.17 -1.07
CA LEU A 130 -15.85 13.18 -1.80
C LEU A 130 -17.00 13.81 -2.59
N GLY A 131 -17.17 15.15 -2.53
CA GLY A 131 -18.23 15.86 -3.24
C GLY A 131 -19.64 15.53 -2.73
N VAL A 132 -19.80 15.17 -1.46
CA VAL A 132 -21.08 14.80 -0.85
C VAL A 132 -21.34 15.59 0.44
N SER A 133 -22.61 15.62 0.91
CA SER A 133 -22.92 16.20 2.22
C SER A 133 -22.43 15.30 3.36
N ASP A 134 -22.12 15.89 4.53
CA ASP A 134 -21.68 15.16 5.71
C ASP A 134 -22.76 14.19 6.23
N ARG A 135 -24.03 14.55 6.12
CA ARG A 135 -25.18 13.68 6.44
C ARG A 135 -25.23 12.46 5.52
N HIS A 136 -25.06 12.66 4.21
CA HIS A 136 -25.04 11.55 3.25
C HIS A 136 -23.86 10.63 3.51
N LEU A 137 -22.66 11.19 3.72
CA LEU A 137 -21.46 10.42 4.04
C LEU A 137 -21.64 9.57 5.29
N ARG A 138 -22.16 10.14 6.40
CA ARG A 138 -22.41 9.36 7.62
C ARG A 138 -23.36 8.19 7.33
N ARG A 139 -24.46 8.44 6.65
CA ARG A 139 -25.45 7.41 6.33
C ARG A 139 -24.86 6.26 5.51
N ILE A 140 -24.13 6.56 4.43
CA ILE A 140 -23.53 5.50 3.59
C ILE A 140 -22.40 4.77 4.29
N PHE A 141 -21.61 5.48 5.11
CA PHE A 141 -20.52 4.88 5.88
C PHE A 141 -21.05 3.96 6.98
N GLU A 142 -22.07 4.38 7.72
CA GLU A 142 -22.74 3.55 8.73
C GLU A 142 -23.44 2.34 8.09
N ALA A 143 -24.08 2.53 6.93
CA ALA A 143 -24.68 1.42 6.18
C ALA A 143 -23.63 0.39 5.75
N GLN A 144 -22.43 0.83 5.34
CA GLN A 144 -21.37 -0.05 4.84
C GLN A 144 -20.54 -0.67 5.96
N PHE A 145 -20.19 0.08 6.99
CA PHE A 145 -19.24 -0.33 8.03
C PHE A 145 -19.89 -0.61 9.40
N GLY A 146 -21.17 -0.27 9.57
CA GLY A 146 -21.89 -0.44 10.84
C GLY A 146 -21.45 0.52 11.95
N LEU A 147 -20.68 1.58 11.62
CA LEU A 147 -20.14 2.57 12.55
C LEU A 147 -19.87 3.91 11.86
N SER A 148 -19.77 4.98 12.64
CA SER A 148 -19.50 6.31 12.07
C SER A 148 -18.05 6.46 11.61
N PRO A 149 -17.77 7.39 10.65
CA PRO A 149 -16.40 7.68 10.21
C PRO A 149 -15.46 8.08 11.35
N LEU A 150 -15.96 8.77 12.37
CA LEU A 150 -15.15 9.17 13.54
C LEU A 150 -14.80 7.99 14.45
N GLN A 151 -15.72 7.06 14.67
CA GLN A 151 -15.44 5.82 15.41
C GLN A 151 -14.39 4.98 14.68
N TYR A 152 -14.54 4.83 13.36
CA TYR A 152 -13.54 4.16 12.52
C TYR A 152 -12.15 4.79 12.69
N LEU A 153 -12.06 6.12 12.54
CA LEU A 153 -10.80 6.86 12.70
C LEU A 153 -10.21 6.71 14.11
N GLN A 154 -11.04 6.73 15.15
CA GLN A 154 -10.58 6.56 16.52
C GLN A 154 -9.94 5.18 16.75
N THR A 155 -10.57 4.11 16.25
CA THR A 155 -9.99 2.76 16.30
C THR A 155 -8.65 2.70 15.57
N GLN A 156 -8.56 3.26 14.35
CA GLN A 156 -7.29 3.28 13.61
C GLN A 156 -6.18 4.01 14.38
N ARG A 157 -6.50 5.14 15.01
CA ARG A 157 -5.55 5.89 15.86
C ARG A 157 -5.08 5.07 17.06
N LEU A 158 -6.00 4.37 17.73
CA LEU A 158 -5.67 3.53 18.89
C LEU A 158 -4.83 2.30 18.49
N LEU A 159 -5.15 1.65 17.38
CA LEU A 159 -4.36 0.54 16.83
C LEU A 159 -2.95 1.00 16.45
N SER A 160 -2.83 2.15 15.78
CA SER A 160 -1.54 2.75 15.45
C SER A 160 -0.74 3.06 16.72
N ALA A 161 -1.36 3.69 17.72
CA ALA A 161 -0.70 3.96 19.01
C ALA A 161 -0.23 2.67 19.69
N LYS A 162 -1.07 1.64 19.70
CA LYS A 162 -0.72 0.32 20.26
C LYS A 162 0.48 -0.29 19.55
N GLN A 163 0.54 -0.21 18.20
CA GLN A 163 1.67 -0.68 17.43
C GLN A 163 2.95 0.06 17.81
N LEU A 164 2.92 1.40 17.84
CA LEU A 164 4.06 2.22 18.20
C LEU A 164 4.53 1.97 19.64
N LEU A 165 3.62 1.80 20.59
CA LEU A 165 3.96 1.46 21.97
C LEU A 165 4.62 0.10 22.11
N THR A 166 4.26 -0.87 21.26
CA THR A 166 4.75 -2.26 21.33
C THR A 166 6.05 -2.44 20.57
N ASP A 167 6.21 -1.76 19.42
CA ASP A 167 7.34 -1.97 18.51
C ASP A 167 8.46 -0.94 18.70
N THR A 168 8.21 0.17 19.41
CA THR A 168 9.18 1.26 19.52
C THR A 168 9.41 1.70 20.95
N THR A 169 10.53 2.38 21.19
CA THR A 169 10.86 3.04 22.47
C THR A 169 10.41 4.52 22.50
N LEU A 170 9.60 4.97 21.54
CA LEU A 170 9.14 6.36 21.41
C LEU A 170 8.50 6.86 22.71
N PRO A 171 8.76 8.11 23.17
CA PRO A 171 8.04 8.70 24.29
C PRO A 171 6.53 8.64 24.09
N ILE A 172 5.76 8.40 25.16
CA ILE A 172 4.29 8.28 25.09
C ILE A 172 3.65 9.55 24.52
N THR A 173 4.24 10.72 24.81
CA THR A 173 3.83 12.00 24.25
C THR A 173 3.94 12.01 22.71
N GLN A 174 5.04 11.53 22.17
CA GLN A 174 5.23 11.43 20.72
C GLN A 174 4.26 10.42 20.10
N VAL A 175 4.10 9.24 20.72
CA VAL A 175 3.13 8.23 20.27
C VAL A 175 1.72 8.82 20.19
N ALA A 176 1.28 9.58 21.20
CA ALA A 176 -0.02 10.24 21.19
C ALA A 176 -0.19 11.16 19.98
N HIS A 177 0.77 12.06 19.74
CA HIS A 177 0.71 13.00 18.62
C HIS A 177 0.79 12.29 17.26
N MET A 178 1.71 11.34 17.10
CA MET A 178 1.89 10.57 15.85
C MET A 178 0.65 9.72 15.51
N SER A 179 -0.10 9.30 16.53
CA SER A 179 -1.38 8.59 16.34
C SER A 179 -2.56 9.53 16.12
N GLY A 180 -2.32 10.84 15.96
CA GLY A 180 -3.34 11.84 15.64
C GLY A 180 -4.14 12.37 16.84
N PHE A 181 -3.65 12.20 18.08
CA PHE A 181 -4.23 12.84 19.25
C PHE A 181 -3.60 14.21 19.49
N THR A 182 -4.43 15.21 19.68
CA THR A 182 -4.00 16.60 19.98
C THR A 182 -3.62 16.81 21.44
N SER A 183 -3.98 15.89 22.33
CA SER A 183 -3.73 15.97 23.78
C SER A 183 -3.34 14.61 24.34
N VAL A 184 -2.22 14.58 25.03
CA VAL A 184 -1.72 13.38 25.74
C VAL A 184 -2.69 12.94 26.84
N ARG A 185 -3.32 13.89 27.55
CA ARG A 185 -4.34 13.58 28.55
C ARG A 185 -5.53 12.83 27.92
N ARG A 186 -6.04 13.35 26.80
CA ARG A 186 -7.14 12.69 26.08
C ARG A 186 -6.71 11.33 25.53
N PHE A 187 -5.50 11.23 24.97
CA PHE A 187 -4.93 9.95 24.54
C PHE A 187 -4.93 8.92 25.67
N ASN A 188 -4.36 9.25 26.82
CA ASN A 188 -4.28 8.33 27.97
C ASN A 188 -5.67 7.89 28.44
N ALA A 189 -6.62 8.83 28.54
CA ALA A 189 -7.99 8.52 28.97
C ALA A 189 -8.71 7.59 27.98
N VAL A 190 -8.67 7.91 26.68
CA VAL A 190 -9.31 7.10 25.64
C VAL A 190 -8.63 5.74 25.52
N PHE A 191 -7.30 5.69 25.57
CA PHE A 191 -6.53 4.44 25.50
C PHE A 191 -6.83 3.52 26.68
N ALA A 192 -6.85 4.07 27.91
CA ALA A 192 -7.15 3.30 29.11
C ALA A 192 -8.61 2.81 29.13
N ALA A 193 -9.56 3.65 28.76
CA ALA A 193 -10.97 3.26 28.67
C ALA A 193 -11.18 2.13 27.63
N HIS A 194 -10.43 2.18 26.52
CA HIS A 194 -10.61 1.23 25.41
C HIS A 194 -9.90 -0.11 25.65
N TYR A 195 -8.69 -0.08 26.21
CA TYR A 195 -7.87 -1.29 26.37
C TYR A 195 -7.84 -1.82 27.81
N ALA A 196 -8.47 -1.15 28.75
CA ALA A 196 -8.38 -1.42 30.20
C ALA A 196 -6.92 -1.49 30.71
N LEU A 197 -6.00 -0.79 30.01
CA LEU A 197 -4.56 -0.73 30.30
C LEU A 197 -4.06 0.68 29.99
N SER A 198 -3.16 1.21 30.84
CA SER A 198 -2.47 2.45 30.48
C SER A 198 -1.42 2.22 29.40
N PRO A 199 -1.09 3.23 28.56
CA PRO A 199 0.00 3.15 27.58
C PRO A 199 1.33 2.71 28.20
N THR A 200 1.65 3.18 29.41
CA THR A 200 2.86 2.82 30.15
C THR A 200 2.88 1.34 30.52
N LEU A 201 1.75 0.80 30.98
CA LEU A 201 1.66 -0.62 31.36
C LEU A 201 1.78 -1.51 30.12
N LEU A 202 1.16 -1.13 29.00
CA LEU A 202 1.30 -1.86 27.74
C LEU A 202 2.76 -1.92 27.30
N ARG A 203 3.49 -0.81 27.37
CA ARG A 203 4.91 -0.73 27.03
C ARG A 203 5.76 -1.65 27.89
N ARG A 204 5.58 -1.63 29.21
CA ARG A 204 6.31 -2.50 30.15
C ARG A 204 6.11 -3.99 29.83
N ASN A 205 4.91 -4.37 29.45
CA ASN A 205 4.59 -5.74 29.04
C ASN A 205 5.16 -6.11 27.67
N GLY A 206 5.35 -5.13 26.77
CA GLY A 206 5.97 -5.29 25.45
C GLY A 206 7.51 -5.35 25.50
N ALA A 207 8.14 -4.56 26.35
CA ALA A 207 9.60 -4.42 26.46
C ALA A 207 10.32 -5.74 26.91
N LYS A 208 9.59 -6.71 27.44
CA LYS A 208 10.13 -8.05 27.75
C LYS A 208 10.40 -8.93 26.49
N ARG A 209 10.16 -8.43 25.30
CA ARG A 209 10.38 -9.14 24.02
C ARG A 209 11.59 -8.53 23.29
N GLY A 210 12.80 -8.77 23.85
CA GLY A 210 14.13 -8.63 23.25
C GLY A 210 14.27 -7.58 22.14
N HIS A 211 14.72 -6.38 22.49
CA HIS A 211 15.50 -5.54 21.60
C HIS A 211 16.95 -5.74 22.01
N ASP A 212 17.75 -6.29 21.14
CA ASP A 212 19.20 -6.29 21.32
C ASP A 212 19.68 -4.83 21.36
N ALA A 213 20.31 -4.45 22.45
CA ALA A 213 20.73 -3.08 22.73
C ALA A 213 21.78 -2.53 21.73
N HIS A 214 22.20 -3.31 20.75
CA HIS A 214 23.20 -2.98 19.73
C HIS A 214 22.62 -2.67 18.35
N ASP A 215 21.30 -2.82 18.13
CA ASP A 215 20.71 -2.62 16.82
C ASP A 215 20.20 -1.16 16.68
N GLN A 216 20.96 -0.32 15.95
CA GLN A 216 20.62 1.08 15.70
C GLN A 216 19.37 1.20 14.82
N GLY A 217 18.38 2.00 15.25
CA GLY A 217 17.19 2.35 14.48
C GLY A 217 15.88 1.87 15.10
N ILE A 218 14.78 2.21 14.41
CA ILE A 218 13.42 1.85 14.81
C ILE A 218 13.05 0.55 14.12
N HIS A 219 12.43 -0.39 14.85
CA HIS A 219 11.97 -1.67 14.33
C HIS A 219 10.45 -1.75 14.39
N VAL A 220 9.82 -2.13 13.27
CA VAL A 220 8.37 -2.28 13.15
C VAL A 220 8.05 -3.54 12.36
N ARG A 221 6.97 -4.24 12.72
CA ARG A 221 6.49 -5.43 12.01
C ARG A 221 5.25 -5.12 11.19
N LEU A 222 5.27 -5.56 9.92
CA LEU A 222 4.16 -5.41 8.99
C LEU A 222 3.76 -6.78 8.46
N ALA A 223 2.54 -7.23 8.73
CA ALA A 223 2.05 -8.52 8.22
C ALA A 223 1.48 -8.38 6.80
N TYR A 224 1.49 -9.50 6.06
CA TYR A 224 0.85 -9.67 4.77
C TYR A 224 0.05 -10.98 4.70
N ARG A 225 -0.85 -11.09 3.73
CA ARG A 225 -1.62 -12.33 3.47
C ARG A 225 -0.88 -13.23 2.50
N PRO A 226 -0.72 -14.53 2.81
CA PRO A 226 -0.23 -15.50 1.82
C PRO A 226 -1.33 -15.88 0.80
N PRO A 227 -0.95 -16.39 -0.37
CA PRO A 227 0.42 -16.54 -0.84
C PRO A 227 1.04 -15.19 -1.21
N TYR A 228 2.35 -15.07 -1.04
CA TYR A 228 3.14 -13.92 -1.44
C TYR A 228 4.46 -14.40 -2.05
N ASP A 229 4.68 -14.09 -3.31
CA ASP A 229 5.89 -14.43 -4.04
C ASP A 229 6.97 -13.37 -3.76
N VAL A 230 7.76 -13.63 -2.71
CA VAL A 230 8.83 -12.73 -2.25
C VAL A 230 9.93 -12.62 -3.31
N ASP A 231 10.29 -13.75 -3.94
CA ASP A 231 11.32 -13.79 -4.96
C ASP A 231 10.96 -12.92 -6.16
N ALA A 232 9.75 -13.06 -6.69
CA ALA A 232 9.28 -12.23 -7.80
C ALA A 232 9.24 -10.74 -7.44
N MET A 233 8.82 -10.38 -6.23
CA MET A 233 8.82 -9.00 -5.75
C MET A 233 10.24 -8.43 -5.68
N LEU A 234 11.17 -9.15 -5.07
CA LEU A 234 12.54 -8.69 -4.92
C LEU A 234 13.29 -8.69 -6.25
N GLN A 235 13.07 -9.67 -7.12
CA GLN A 235 13.62 -9.67 -8.49
C GLN A 235 13.13 -8.47 -9.29
N PHE A 236 11.85 -8.10 -9.17
CA PHE A 236 11.32 -6.92 -9.84
C PHE A 236 12.06 -5.64 -9.41
N PHE A 237 12.30 -5.45 -8.10
CA PHE A 237 13.05 -4.31 -7.59
C PHE A 237 14.54 -4.43 -7.93
N GLY A 238 15.15 -5.60 -7.80
CA GLY A 238 16.57 -5.84 -8.06
C GLY A 238 16.97 -5.55 -9.50
N THR A 239 16.16 -5.99 -10.48
CA THR A 239 16.39 -5.69 -11.90
C THR A 239 16.30 -4.20 -12.23
N ARG A 240 15.58 -3.43 -11.41
CA ARG A 240 15.35 -1.98 -11.57
C ARG A 240 16.10 -1.12 -10.54
N GLN A 241 16.92 -1.74 -9.70
CA GLN A 241 17.66 -1.08 -8.62
C GLN A 241 18.53 0.07 -9.15
N VAL A 242 18.42 1.23 -8.50
CA VAL A 242 19.24 2.42 -8.79
C VAL A 242 20.33 2.55 -7.74
N THR A 243 21.57 2.57 -8.18
CA THR A 243 22.75 2.71 -7.32
C THR A 243 22.68 4.01 -6.52
N GLY A 244 23.05 3.94 -5.25
CA GLY A 244 23.05 5.07 -4.31
C GLY A 244 21.77 5.19 -3.49
N ILE A 245 20.63 4.75 -4.00
CA ILE A 245 19.31 4.91 -3.33
C ILE A 245 18.59 3.61 -3.01
N GLU A 246 18.96 2.50 -3.65
CA GLU A 246 18.32 1.19 -3.47
C GLU A 246 19.35 0.07 -3.33
N ARG A 247 19.05 -0.90 -2.49
CA ARG A 247 19.78 -2.17 -2.38
C ARG A 247 18.81 -3.31 -2.19
N VAL A 248 18.87 -4.33 -3.04
CA VAL A 248 18.05 -5.54 -2.95
C VAL A 248 18.97 -6.74 -2.68
N THR A 249 18.56 -7.58 -1.75
CA THR A 249 19.24 -8.82 -1.35
C THR A 249 18.28 -9.97 -1.65
N LEU A 250 18.76 -10.96 -2.43
CA LEU A 250 17.95 -12.09 -2.91
C LEU A 250 18.25 -13.39 -2.17
N GLU A 251 19.33 -13.44 -1.39
CA GLU A 251 19.73 -14.61 -0.62
C GLU A 251 18.58 -15.05 0.30
N PRO A 252 18.19 -16.34 0.31
CA PRO A 252 16.98 -16.84 0.96
C PRO A 252 16.79 -16.42 2.42
N ASP A 253 17.91 -16.41 3.19
CA ASP A 253 17.87 -16.05 4.61
C ASP A 253 17.96 -14.53 4.88
N GLN A 254 18.19 -13.73 3.84
CA GLN A 254 18.41 -12.28 3.94
C GLN A 254 17.56 -11.47 2.98
N GLN A 255 16.51 -12.07 2.43
CA GLN A 255 15.60 -11.42 1.47
C GLN A 255 15.13 -10.05 1.95
N SER A 256 15.62 -8.99 1.32
CA SER A 256 15.37 -7.63 1.78
C SER A 256 15.49 -6.58 0.68
N ILE A 257 14.88 -5.43 0.94
CA ILE A 257 15.06 -4.21 0.17
C ILE A 257 15.44 -3.05 1.11
N GLY A 258 16.61 -2.47 0.87
CA GLY A 258 17.07 -1.23 1.50
C GLY A 258 16.82 -0.04 0.61
N LYS A 259 16.44 1.10 1.17
CA LYS A 259 16.18 2.32 0.41
C LYS A 259 16.46 3.58 1.23
N THR A 260 17.00 4.61 0.58
CA THR A 260 17.02 5.96 1.15
C THR A 260 15.64 6.60 1.01
N VAL A 261 15.29 7.46 1.94
CA VAL A 261 13.96 8.04 2.09
C VAL A 261 14.03 9.53 2.32
N ALA A 262 13.20 10.27 1.61
CA ALA A 262 12.93 11.68 1.85
C ALA A 262 11.42 11.88 1.95
N VAL A 263 10.93 12.42 3.05
CA VAL A 263 9.50 12.65 3.31
C VAL A 263 9.28 14.10 3.68
N GLN A 264 8.56 14.85 2.84
CA GLN A 264 8.11 16.18 3.16
C GLN A 264 6.86 16.11 4.04
N CYS A 265 6.92 16.66 5.24
CA CYS A 265 5.77 16.82 6.12
C CYS A 265 5.65 18.29 6.52
N GLY A 266 4.63 18.97 6.00
CA GLY A 266 4.52 20.41 6.11
C GLY A 266 5.75 21.12 5.52
N LYS A 267 6.42 21.95 6.33
CA LYS A 267 7.64 22.65 5.94
C LYS A 267 8.94 21.86 6.21
N THR A 268 8.85 20.72 6.89
CA THR A 268 10.02 19.94 7.31
C THR A 268 10.26 18.76 6.37
N LEU A 269 11.49 18.65 5.88
CA LEU A 269 11.97 17.49 5.14
C LEU A 269 12.64 16.51 6.12
N TYR A 270 12.15 15.30 6.19
CA TYR A 270 12.73 14.19 6.95
C TYR A 270 13.47 13.27 6.00
N THR A 271 14.74 13.03 6.25
CA THR A 271 15.58 12.15 5.44
C THR A 271 16.14 11.02 6.27
N GLY A 272 16.35 9.88 5.64
CA GLY A 272 16.86 8.71 6.33
C GLY A 272 16.96 7.49 5.42
N TRP A 273 17.02 6.34 6.03
CA TRP A 273 17.05 5.04 5.35
C TRP A 273 16.08 4.08 5.98
N LEU A 274 15.70 3.07 5.21
CA LEU A 274 14.96 1.91 5.68
C LEU A 274 15.51 0.61 5.09
N MET A 275 15.26 -0.49 5.80
CA MET A 275 15.48 -1.87 5.37
C MET A 275 14.22 -2.67 5.67
N ALA A 276 13.60 -3.23 4.66
CA ALA A 276 12.46 -4.12 4.76
C ALA A 276 12.92 -5.57 4.50
N ARG A 277 12.98 -6.39 5.54
CA ARG A 277 13.37 -7.80 5.47
C ARG A 277 12.15 -8.69 5.52
N PHE A 278 12.03 -9.61 4.57
CA PHE A 278 10.95 -10.59 4.57
C PHE A 278 11.21 -11.73 5.55
N GLU A 279 10.18 -12.11 6.30
CA GLU A 279 10.14 -13.28 7.15
C GLU A 279 8.96 -14.16 6.71
N ALA A 280 9.24 -15.04 5.75
CA ALA A 280 8.22 -15.85 5.09
C ALA A 280 7.48 -16.78 6.06
N ALA A 281 8.17 -17.39 7.00
CA ALA A 281 7.57 -18.27 8.02
C ALA A 281 6.53 -17.56 8.90
N GLY A 282 6.66 -16.23 9.07
CA GLY A 282 5.74 -15.39 9.85
C GLY A 282 4.74 -14.62 9.01
N ASN A 283 4.77 -14.71 7.68
CA ASN A 283 3.99 -13.89 6.75
C ASN A 283 4.09 -12.39 7.10
N ARG A 284 5.31 -11.91 7.29
CA ARG A 284 5.57 -10.54 7.71
C ARG A 284 6.85 -9.97 7.11
N VAL A 285 6.94 -8.65 7.16
CA VAL A 285 8.13 -7.86 6.89
C VAL A 285 8.58 -7.23 8.20
N ASP A 286 9.84 -7.45 8.56
CA ASP A 286 10.51 -6.74 9.63
C ASP A 286 11.16 -5.49 9.01
N LEU A 287 10.60 -4.32 9.36
CA LEU A 287 11.02 -3.01 8.86
C LEU A 287 11.93 -2.36 9.89
N ARG A 288 13.16 -2.07 9.47
CA ARG A 288 14.13 -1.27 10.21
C ARG A 288 14.34 0.07 9.52
N LEU A 289 14.39 1.16 10.27
CA LEU A 289 14.57 2.50 9.72
C LEU A 289 15.37 3.40 10.65
N SER A 290 15.96 4.45 10.08
CA SER A 290 16.76 5.43 10.83
C SER A 290 15.89 6.22 11.82
N ASP A 291 16.50 6.59 12.95
CA ASP A 291 15.84 7.43 13.97
C ASP A 291 15.40 8.81 13.44
N SER A 292 16.05 9.32 12.40
CA SER A 292 15.68 10.58 11.74
C SER A 292 14.28 10.57 11.13
N LEU A 293 13.74 9.38 10.79
CA LEU A 293 12.38 9.19 10.25
C LEU A 293 11.32 9.02 11.35
N ARG A 294 11.71 9.11 12.62
CA ARG A 294 10.85 8.88 13.78
C ARG A 294 9.56 9.69 13.73
N ALA A 295 9.65 10.98 13.43
CA ALA A 295 8.49 11.87 13.42
C ALA A 295 7.46 11.54 12.32
N VAL A 296 7.89 10.89 11.26
CA VAL A 296 7.06 10.52 10.09
C VAL A 296 6.86 9.00 9.97
N LEU A 297 7.12 8.25 11.02
CA LEU A 297 7.06 6.79 11.04
C LEU A 297 5.72 6.21 10.50
N PRO A 298 4.52 6.72 10.89
CA PRO A 298 3.26 6.21 10.33
C PRO A 298 3.17 6.38 8.81
N TRP A 299 3.73 7.46 8.25
CA TRP A 299 3.78 7.70 6.81
C TRP A 299 4.72 6.73 6.11
N VAL A 300 5.92 6.53 6.67
CA VAL A 300 6.89 5.56 6.12
C VAL A 300 6.29 4.15 6.14
N MET A 301 5.64 3.75 7.23
CA MET A 301 4.96 2.46 7.32
C MET A 301 3.88 2.29 6.26
N ALA A 302 3.04 3.30 6.04
CA ALA A 302 1.99 3.28 5.03
C ALA A 302 2.58 3.16 3.61
N ARG A 303 3.67 3.88 3.33
CA ARG A 303 4.39 3.82 2.04
C ARG A 303 5.07 2.47 1.81
N VAL A 304 5.68 1.89 2.84
CA VAL A 304 6.26 0.53 2.74
C VAL A 304 5.18 -0.50 2.47
N ARG A 305 4.02 -0.42 3.17
CA ARG A 305 2.88 -1.29 2.88
C ARG A 305 2.42 -1.16 1.43
N ALA A 306 2.33 0.06 0.92
CA ALA A 306 1.95 0.34 -0.46
C ALA A 306 3.03 -0.13 -1.46
N MET A 307 4.32 0.11 -1.18
CA MET A 307 5.44 -0.29 -2.03
C MET A 307 5.49 -1.82 -2.22
N LEU A 308 5.31 -2.56 -1.12
CA LEU A 308 5.37 -4.01 -1.11
C LEU A 308 3.99 -4.68 -1.27
N ASP A 309 2.93 -3.92 -1.46
CA ASP A 309 1.55 -4.42 -1.66
C ASP A 309 1.08 -5.39 -0.55
N LEU A 310 1.41 -5.06 0.72
CA LEU A 310 1.17 -5.95 1.86
C LEU A 310 -0.32 -6.10 2.21
N ASP A 311 -1.16 -5.15 1.78
CA ASP A 311 -2.59 -5.12 2.07
C ASP A 311 -3.46 -5.84 1.03
N ALA A 312 -2.87 -6.32 -0.08
CA ALA A 312 -3.60 -7.05 -1.11
C ALA A 312 -4.37 -8.25 -0.54
N ASP A 313 -5.54 -8.53 -1.13
CA ASP A 313 -6.29 -9.77 -0.86
C ASP A 313 -6.09 -10.79 -2.00
N PRO A 314 -5.16 -11.74 -1.85
CA PRO A 314 -4.88 -12.73 -2.89
C PRO A 314 -6.07 -13.59 -3.24
N ARG A 315 -7.02 -13.81 -2.31
CA ARG A 315 -8.19 -14.64 -2.58
C ARG A 315 -9.13 -13.94 -3.56
N ALA A 316 -9.46 -12.67 -3.29
CA ALA A 316 -10.31 -11.87 -4.17
C ALA A 316 -9.67 -11.73 -5.58
N ILE A 317 -8.36 -11.48 -5.63
CA ILE A 317 -7.61 -11.36 -6.89
C ILE A 317 -7.60 -12.69 -7.64
N ASN A 318 -7.24 -13.78 -6.96
CA ASN A 318 -7.06 -15.09 -7.58
C ASN A 318 -8.38 -15.71 -8.01
N SER A 319 -9.49 -15.45 -7.30
CA SER A 319 -10.81 -15.96 -7.69
C SER A 319 -11.22 -15.51 -9.09
N LEU A 320 -10.84 -14.28 -9.46
CA LEU A 320 -11.13 -13.75 -10.81
C LEU A 320 -10.05 -14.13 -11.82
N LEU A 321 -8.76 -13.98 -11.46
CA LEU A 321 -7.69 -14.08 -12.44
C LEU A 321 -7.25 -15.50 -12.78
N ARG A 322 -7.61 -16.53 -12.00
CA ARG A 322 -7.20 -17.92 -12.24
C ARG A 322 -7.67 -18.48 -13.58
N ALA A 323 -8.82 -18.04 -14.08
CA ALA A 323 -9.33 -18.48 -15.37
C ALA A 323 -8.38 -18.12 -16.53
N SER A 324 -7.79 -16.92 -16.49
CA SER A 324 -6.83 -16.44 -17.51
C SER A 324 -5.38 -16.74 -17.13
N PHE A 325 -5.07 -16.79 -15.84
CA PHE A 325 -3.73 -16.99 -15.29
C PHE A 325 -3.79 -18.08 -14.20
N PRO A 326 -3.69 -19.36 -14.55
CA PRO A 326 -3.77 -20.49 -13.60
C PRO A 326 -2.57 -20.56 -12.64
N TRP A 327 -1.65 -19.62 -12.73
CA TRP A 327 -0.43 -19.48 -11.95
C TRP A 327 -0.28 -18.03 -11.44
N GLY A 328 0.70 -17.78 -10.57
CA GLY A 328 1.01 -16.42 -10.10
C GLY A 328 0.15 -15.95 -8.93
N ASP A 329 -0.44 -16.86 -8.17
CA ASP A 329 -1.30 -16.55 -7.01
C ASP A 329 -0.63 -15.68 -5.93
N GLY A 330 0.71 -15.74 -5.83
CA GLY A 330 1.52 -14.94 -4.91
C GLY A 330 2.02 -13.61 -5.46
N LEU A 331 1.86 -13.37 -6.77
CA LEU A 331 2.35 -12.15 -7.39
C LEU A 331 1.61 -10.92 -6.87
N ARG A 332 2.38 -9.85 -6.64
CA ARG A 332 1.91 -8.56 -6.14
C ARG A 332 2.25 -7.45 -7.12
N VAL A 333 1.53 -6.34 -7.03
CA VAL A 333 1.87 -5.14 -7.81
C VAL A 333 2.97 -4.36 -7.07
N PRO A 334 4.22 -4.30 -7.59
CA PRO A 334 5.28 -3.53 -6.95
C PRO A 334 4.94 -2.03 -7.00
N GLY A 335 4.79 -1.43 -5.83
CA GLY A 335 4.52 0.00 -5.70
C GLY A 335 5.79 0.86 -5.68
N THR A 336 5.73 1.97 -4.94
CA THR A 336 6.87 2.87 -4.71
C THR A 336 6.77 3.53 -3.33
N LEU A 337 7.91 3.96 -2.78
CA LEU A 337 7.94 4.83 -1.60
C LEU A 337 7.65 6.28 -1.97
N ASP A 338 8.11 6.70 -3.15
CA ASP A 338 7.96 8.05 -3.66
C ASP A 338 7.36 8.01 -5.09
N GLY A 339 6.19 8.62 -5.25
CA GLY A 339 5.52 8.69 -6.54
C GLY A 339 6.21 9.60 -7.54
N PHE A 340 6.91 10.66 -7.07
CA PHE A 340 7.70 11.51 -7.94
C PHE A 340 8.89 10.76 -8.54
N GLU A 341 9.65 10.06 -7.70
CA GLU A 341 10.73 9.17 -8.17
C GLU A 341 10.21 8.19 -9.23
N LEU A 342 9.07 7.55 -8.94
CA LEU A 342 8.48 6.60 -9.90
C LEU A 342 8.11 7.26 -11.22
N ALA A 343 7.50 8.44 -11.20
CA ALA A 343 7.11 9.15 -12.42
C ALA A 343 8.31 9.55 -13.27
N VAL A 344 9.39 10.05 -12.67
CA VAL A 344 10.64 10.35 -13.36
C VAL A 344 11.25 9.07 -13.96
N ARG A 345 11.30 7.99 -13.19
CA ARG A 345 11.81 6.68 -13.67
C ARG A 345 10.96 6.10 -14.80
N ALA A 346 9.63 6.30 -14.78
CA ALA A 346 8.75 5.89 -15.88
C ALA A 346 9.05 6.64 -17.17
N VAL A 347 9.32 7.96 -17.10
CA VAL A 347 9.75 8.77 -18.24
C VAL A 347 11.11 8.33 -18.77
N LEU A 348 12.09 8.12 -17.88
CA LEU A 348 13.41 7.62 -18.28
C LEU A 348 13.34 6.27 -18.99
N GLY A 349 12.38 5.43 -18.61
CA GLY A 349 12.18 4.08 -19.19
C GLY A 349 11.40 4.03 -20.49
N GLN A 350 10.87 5.14 -21.01
CA GLN A 350 10.12 5.13 -22.25
C GLN A 350 10.97 4.64 -23.42
N GLN A 351 10.49 3.62 -24.15
CA GLN A 351 11.11 3.08 -25.39
C GLN A 351 12.59 2.68 -25.28
N ILE A 352 13.07 2.30 -24.10
CA ILE A 352 14.42 1.77 -23.89
C ILE A 352 14.39 0.55 -22.96
N THR A 353 15.51 -0.16 -22.90
CA THR A 353 15.65 -1.32 -22.01
C THR A 353 15.68 -0.90 -20.53
N VAL A 354 15.28 -1.79 -19.63
CA VAL A 354 15.34 -1.58 -18.18
C VAL A 354 16.77 -1.24 -17.73
N ALA A 355 17.78 -1.88 -18.33
CA ALA A 355 19.19 -1.62 -18.03
C ALA A 355 19.60 -0.18 -18.40
N ALA A 356 19.21 0.31 -19.58
CA ALA A 356 19.49 1.68 -20.03
C ALA A 356 18.77 2.71 -19.14
N ALA A 357 17.48 2.48 -18.81
CA ALA A 357 16.73 3.34 -17.92
C ALA A 357 17.37 3.44 -16.53
N ARG A 358 17.87 2.32 -16.01
CA ARG A 358 18.59 2.25 -14.73
C ARG A 358 19.88 3.06 -14.73
N THR A 359 20.65 2.98 -15.85
CA THR A 359 21.87 3.78 -16.03
C THR A 359 21.57 5.28 -16.02
N LEU A 360 20.51 5.72 -16.74
CA LEU A 360 20.11 7.13 -16.74
C LEU A 360 19.66 7.59 -15.35
N ALA A 361 18.90 6.77 -14.65
CA ALA A 361 18.46 7.06 -13.28
C ALA A 361 19.65 7.17 -12.31
N ALA A 362 20.64 6.28 -12.43
CA ALA A 362 21.84 6.32 -11.60
C ALA A 362 22.66 7.61 -11.85
N ARG A 363 22.82 8.03 -13.12
CA ARG A 363 23.46 9.30 -13.48
C ARG A 363 22.70 10.50 -12.91
N LEU A 364 21.34 10.47 -12.99
CA LEU A 364 20.48 11.52 -12.45
C LEU A 364 20.67 11.64 -10.92
N VAL A 365 20.65 10.52 -10.20
CA VAL A 365 20.88 10.46 -8.75
C VAL A 365 22.27 10.94 -8.40
N GLN A 366 23.29 10.53 -9.13
CA GLN A 366 24.67 10.97 -8.88
C GLN A 366 24.85 12.48 -9.06
N ARG A 367 24.16 13.07 -10.04
CA ARG A 367 24.31 14.50 -10.40
C ARG A 367 23.47 15.43 -9.53
N PHE A 368 22.24 15.05 -9.21
CA PHE A 368 21.24 15.88 -8.55
C PHE A 368 20.78 15.39 -7.19
N GLY A 369 21.12 14.15 -6.81
CA GLY A 369 20.76 13.57 -5.52
C GLY A 369 21.64 14.11 -4.40
N GLU A 370 21.04 14.49 -3.29
CA GLU A 370 21.75 14.92 -2.10
C GLU A 370 22.47 13.74 -1.42
N PRO A 371 23.67 13.93 -0.87
CA PRO A 371 24.36 12.89 -0.11
C PRO A 371 23.61 12.61 1.21
N ILE A 372 23.65 11.36 1.64
CA ILE A 372 23.13 10.92 2.93
C ILE A 372 24.04 9.83 3.51
N GLU A 373 24.28 9.89 4.82
CA GLU A 373 24.99 8.83 5.54
C GLU A 373 24.03 7.73 5.98
N THR A 374 24.37 6.49 5.67
CA THR A 374 23.59 5.31 6.09
C THR A 374 24.52 4.16 6.50
N PRO A 375 24.10 3.27 7.41
CA PRO A 375 24.86 2.08 7.75
C PRO A 375 24.76 0.97 6.68
N ILE A 376 24.01 1.20 5.60
CA ILE A 376 23.78 0.24 4.53
C ILE A 376 24.72 0.52 3.38
N ALA A 377 25.68 -0.35 3.15
CA ALA A 377 26.66 -0.19 2.08
C ALA A 377 25.97 0.05 0.72
N GLY A 378 26.41 1.09 0.01
CA GLY A 378 25.87 1.47 -1.30
C GLY A 378 24.62 2.35 -1.26
N LEU A 379 24.06 2.67 -0.09
CA LEU A 379 23.00 3.67 0.08
C LEU A 379 23.61 4.95 0.62
N ASN A 380 23.87 5.92 -0.24
CA ASN A 380 24.59 7.16 0.09
C ASN A 380 24.06 8.40 -0.61
N ARG A 381 22.93 8.28 -1.31
CA ARG A 381 22.26 9.38 -2.01
C ARG A 381 20.75 9.35 -1.74
N LEU A 382 20.13 10.51 -1.76
CA LEU A 382 18.67 10.66 -1.90
C LEU A 382 18.31 10.76 -3.38
N PHE A 383 17.09 10.37 -3.75
CA PHE A 383 16.58 10.71 -5.08
C PHE A 383 16.44 12.23 -5.20
N PRO A 384 16.75 12.85 -6.35
CA PRO A 384 16.63 14.29 -6.55
C PRO A 384 15.25 14.82 -6.20
N SER A 385 15.18 15.94 -5.50
CA SER A 385 13.91 16.59 -5.18
C SER A 385 13.20 17.12 -6.43
N ALA A 386 11.88 17.28 -6.38
CA ALA A 386 11.12 17.89 -7.46
C ALA A 386 11.60 19.32 -7.74
N ALA A 387 11.94 20.08 -6.70
CA ALA A 387 12.47 21.43 -6.86
C ALA A 387 13.82 21.44 -7.59
N ALA A 388 14.72 20.51 -7.27
CA ALA A 388 16.04 20.40 -7.93
C ALA A 388 15.89 20.05 -9.42
N LEU A 389 14.99 19.13 -9.79
CA LEU A 389 14.79 18.77 -11.20
C LEU A 389 13.98 19.82 -11.97
N ALA A 390 13.08 20.55 -11.33
CA ALA A 390 12.37 21.67 -11.94
C ALA A 390 13.32 22.84 -12.28
N ALA A 391 14.31 23.09 -11.41
CA ALA A 391 15.33 24.14 -11.59
C ALA A 391 16.49 23.69 -12.50
N ALA A 392 16.59 22.41 -12.86
CA ALA A 392 17.68 21.92 -13.69
C ALA A 392 17.61 22.54 -15.10
N THR A 393 18.75 23.01 -15.60
CA THR A 393 18.82 23.47 -16.99
C THR A 393 18.68 22.28 -17.95
N GLY A 394 18.10 22.51 -19.13
CA GLY A 394 17.96 21.45 -20.13
C GLY A 394 19.29 20.82 -20.54
N ASP A 395 20.36 21.61 -20.58
CA ASP A 395 21.71 21.11 -20.87
C ASP A 395 22.24 20.16 -19.78
N ALA A 396 22.00 20.48 -18.49
CA ALA A 396 22.45 19.63 -17.40
C ALA A 396 21.79 18.24 -17.39
N LEU A 397 20.53 18.11 -17.83
CA LEU A 397 19.86 16.82 -18.06
C LEU A 397 20.36 16.15 -19.33
N GLY A 398 20.65 16.93 -20.39
CA GLY A 398 21.18 16.44 -21.67
C GLY A 398 22.55 15.79 -21.52
N GLN A 399 23.43 16.33 -20.72
CA GLN A 399 24.75 15.79 -20.39
C GLN A 399 24.71 14.40 -19.76
N LEU A 400 23.58 14.01 -19.16
CA LEU A 400 23.36 12.66 -18.65
C LEU A 400 22.96 11.64 -19.71
N GLY A 401 22.75 12.09 -20.96
CA GLY A 401 22.23 11.26 -22.07
C GLY A 401 20.71 11.20 -22.13
N ILE A 402 20.01 12.12 -21.48
CA ILE A 402 18.54 12.20 -21.49
C ILE A 402 18.11 13.05 -22.69
N VAL A 403 17.35 12.47 -23.63
CA VAL A 403 16.87 13.17 -24.84
C VAL A 403 15.90 14.29 -24.52
N ARG A 404 15.85 15.35 -25.34
CA ARG A 404 15.08 16.59 -25.10
C ARG A 404 13.61 16.35 -24.71
N GLN A 405 12.93 15.43 -25.39
CA GLN A 405 11.54 15.10 -25.06
C GLN A 405 11.35 14.62 -23.63
N ARG A 406 12.26 13.75 -23.15
CA ARG A 406 12.22 13.25 -21.75
C ARG A 406 12.62 14.33 -20.76
N GLN A 407 13.58 15.23 -21.12
CA GLN A 407 13.93 16.38 -20.29
C GLN A 407 12.70 17.23 -20.04
N ALA A 408 11.97 17.62 -21.08
CA ALA A 408 10.75 18.41 -20.98
C ALA A 408 9.69 17.72 -20.10
N ALA A 409 9.49 16.41 -20.27
CA ALA A 409 8.56 15.63 -19.47
C ALA A 409 8.97 15.60 -17.98
N ILE A 410 10.24 15.35 -17.67
CA ILE A 410 10.77 15.34 -16.30
C ILE A 410 10.61 16.69 -15.64
N GLN A 411 10.95 17.79 -16.33
CA GLN A 411 10.81 19.14 -15.80
C GLN A 411 9.35 19.54 -15.59
N ALA A 412 8.45 19.14 -16.48
CA ALA A 412 7.01 19.39 -16.33
C ALA A 412 6.43 18.65 -15.12
N ILE A 413 6.76 17.36 -14.93
CA ILE A 413 6.37 16.60 -13.73
C ILE A 413 6.95 17.27 -12.48
N ALA A 414 8.25 17.58 -12.50
CA ALA A 414 8.95 18.17 -11.36
C ALA A 414 8.31 19.50 -10.95
N SER A 415 8.02 20.38 -11.92
CA SER A 415 7.35 21.67 -11.68
C SER A 415 5.94 21.50 -11.14
N ALA A 416 5.17 20.52 -11.65
CA ALA A 416 3.81 20.25 -11.18
C ALA A 416 3.80 19.70 -9.75
N VAL A 417 4.74 18.82 -9.40
CA VAL A 417 4.89 18.25 -8.05
C VAL A 417 5.41 19.29 -7.06
N ALA A 418 6.44 20.08 -7.43
CA ALA A 418 6.97 21.16 -6.59
C ALA A 418 5.89 22.22 -6.28
N ALA A 419 5.01 22.50 -7.22
CA ALA A 419 3.86 23.40 -7.05
C ALA A 419 2.65 22.72 -6.37
N GLN A 420 2.78 21.49 -5.88
CA GLN A 420 1.70 20.70 -5.26
C GLN A 420 0.43 20.52 -6.11
N ARG A 421 0.55 20.60 -7.44
CA ARG A 421 -0.55 20.44 -8.40
C ARG A 421 -0.74 19.02 -8.91
N LEU A 422 0.23 18.14 -8.65
CA LEU A 422 0.22 16.74 -9.10
C LEU A 422 0.44 15.80 -7.92
N PRO A 423 -0.63 15.29 -7.28
CA PRO A 423 -0.52 14.34 -6.18
C PRO A 423 -0.19 12.94 -6.72
N LEU A 424 0.94 12.36 -6.30
CA LEU A 424 1.43 11.05 -6.74
C LEU A 424 1.51 10.06 -5.57
N HIS A 425 0.38 9.79 -4.91
CA HIS A 425 0.28 8.88 -3.76
C HIS A 425 -1.03 8.08 -3.78
N ALA A 426 -1.11 7.02 -3.00
CA ALA A 426 -2.23 6.08 -2.98
C ALA A 426 -3.59 6.69 -2.57
N GLY A 427 -3.61 7.86 -1.94
CA GLY A 427 -4.84 8.59 -1.58
C GLY A 427 -5.26 9.65 -2.58
N ALA A 428 -4.58 9.77 -3.73
CA ALA A 428 -4.92 10.75 -4.78
C ALA A 428 -6.19 10.36 -5.53
N ASP A 429 -6.89 11.36 -6.07
CA ASP A 429 -7.99 11.14 -7.01
C ASP A 429 -7.43 10.61 -8.33
N VAL A 430 -7.73 9.36 -8.66
CA VAL A 430 -7.13 8.68 -9.82
C VAL A 430 -7.55 9.32 -11.14
N PRO A 431 -8.85 9.55 -11.45
CA PRO A 431 -9.27 10.21 -12.67
C PRO A 431 -8.66 11.60 -12.86
N ALA A 432 -8.69 12.45 -11.82
CA ALA A 432 -8.13 13.79 -11.87
C ALA A 432 -6.60 13.75 -12.07
N THR A 433 -5.89 12.85 -11.38
CA THR A 433 -4.44 12.70 -11.51
C THR A 433 -4.04 12.16 -12.89
N LEU A 434 -4.78 11.21 -13.46
CA LEU A 434 -4.56 10.71 -14.82
C LEU A 434 -4.75 11.84 -15.85
N ALA A 435 -5.79 12.65 -15.71
CA ALA A 435 -6.02 13.80 -16.59
C ALA A 435 -4.88 14.81 -16.49
N ALA A 436 -4.44 15.14 -15.26
CA ALA A 436 -3.32 16.05 -15.03
C ALA A 436 -2.00 15.51 -15.61
N LEU A 437 -1.72 14.21 -15.45
CA LEU A 437 -0.54 13.54 -16.04
C LEU A 437 -0.55 13.63 -17.57
N LYS A 438 -1.67 13.30 -18.21
CA LYS A 438 -1.79 13.30 -19.67
C LYS A 438 -1.73 14.70 -20.29
N ALA A 439 -2.00 15.76 -19.50
CA ALA A 439 -1.84 17.15 -19.92
C ALA A 439 -0.37 17.60 -19.96
N LEU A 440 0.55 16.84 -19.35
CA LEU A 440 1.97 17.17 -19.37
C LEU A 440 2.66 16.71 -20.67
N PRO A 441 3.65 17.48 -21.19
CA PRO A 441 4.37 17.12 -22.40
C PRO A 441 5.07 15.77 -22.21
N GLY A 442 5.01 14.90 -23.23
CA GLY A 442 5.69 13.61 -23.24
C GLY A 442 5.09 12.53 -22.34
N ILE A 443 3.93 12.78 -21.72
CA ILE A 443 3.21 11.81 -20.90
C ILE A 443 2.01 11.25 -21.68
N GLY A 444 2.21 10.08 -22.29
CA GLY A 444 1.14 9.33 -22.94
C GLY A 444 0.36 8.44 -21.99
N ASP A 445 -0.66 7.77 -22.54
CA ASP A 445 -1.55 6.89 -21.76
C ASP A 445 -0.78 5.79 -21.04
N TRP A 446 0.17 5.13 -21.70
CA TRP A 446 1.00 4.08 -21.09
C TRP A 446 1.71 4.58 -19.82
N THR A 447 2.36 5.75 -19.88
CA THR A 447 3.10 6.31 -18.75
C THR A 447 2.13 6.68 -17.61
N ALA A 448 1.00 7.30 -17.94
CA ALA A 448 -0.02 7.66 -16.96
C ALA A 448 -0.62 6.43 -16.26
N GLN A 449 -0.97 5.36 -17.01
CA GLN A 449 -1.49 4.10 -16.45
C GLN A 449 -0.43 3.38 -15.60
N TYR A 450 0.84 3.36 -16.02
CA TYR A 450 1.94 2.79 -15.26
C TYR A 450 2.14 3.50 -13.91
N ILE A 451 2.07 4.85 -13.91
CA ILE A 451 2.12 5.65 -12.68
C ILE A 451 0.89 5.37 -11.81
N ALA A 452 -0.31 5.29 -12.40
CA ALA A 452 -1.53 4.98 -11.67
C ALA A 452 -1.46 3.59 -10.99
N MET A 453 -0.96 2.59 -11.69
CA MET A 453 -0.77 1.25 -11.16
C MET A 453 0.16 1.24 -9.94
N ARG A 454 1.30 1.91 -10.03
CA ARG A 454 2.39 1.76 -9.07
C ARG A 454 2.44 2.84 -7.98
N ALA A 455 2.18 4.12 -8.32
CA ALA A 455 2.22 5.24 -7.37
C ALA A 455 0.84 5.50 -6.75
N LEU A 456 -0.22 5.54 -7.55
CA LEU A 456 -1.57 5.75 -7.03
C LEU A 456 -2.19 4.46 -6.46
N ARG A 457 -1.54 3.31 -6.66
CA ARG A 457 -2.02 1.99 -6.21
C ARG A 457 -3.40 1.65 -6.76
N TRP A 458 -3.72 2.12 -7.97
CA TRP A 458 -4.99 1.79 -8.61
C TRP A 458 -4.99 0.35 -9.12
N PRO A 459 -5.80 -0.54 -8.55
CA PRO A 459 -5.75 -1.97 -8.89
C PRO A 459 -6.28 -2.27 -10.28
N ASP A 460 -7.02 -1.33 -10.88
CA ASP A 460 -7.62 -1.46 -12.20
C ASP A 460 -6.92 -0.63 -13.29
N ALA A 461 -5.70 -0.16 -13.05
CA ALA A 461 -4.87 0.47 -14.07
C ALA A 461 -4.43 -0.55 -15.12
N PHE A 462 -4.47 -0.14 -16.40
CA PHE A 462 -4.11 -1.02 -17.52
C PHE A 462 -3.37 -0.26 -18.62
N PRO A 463 -2.05 -0.42 -18.73
CA PRO A 463 -1.24 0.21 -19.77
C PRO A 463 -1.41 -0.52 -21.10
N ALA A 464 -2.55 -0.31 -21.78
CA ALA A 464 -2.94 -1.04 -22.99
C ALA A 464 -1.90 -0.97 -24.14
N GLY A 465 -1.07 0.08 -24.18
CA GLY A 465 0.02 0.23 -25.16
C GLY A 465 1.34 -0.45 -24.79
N ASP A 466 1.36 -1.32 -23.78
CA ASP A 466 2.59 -1.97 -23.32
C ASP A 466 3.01 -3.12 -24.25
N VAL A 467 4.20 -3.00 -24.84
CA VAL A 467 4.72 -3.99 -25.83
C VAL A 467 4.95 -5.36 -25.18
N ALA A 468 5.41 -5.39 -23.92
CA ALA A 468 5.60 -6.65 -23.21
C ALA A 468 4.25 -7.32 -22.93
N LEU A 469 3.23 -6.53 -22.58
CA LEU A 469 1.88 -7.01 -22.41
C LEU A 469 1.29 -7.56 -23.72
N HIS A 470 1.50 -6.88 -24.86
CA HIS A 470 1.06 -7.38 -26.18
C HIS A 470 1.66 -8.75 -26.50
N LYS A 471 2.97 -8.93 -26.23
CA LYS A 471 3.66 -10.22 -26.41
C LYS A 471 3.09 -11.31 -25.50
N ALA A 472 2.87 -10.99 -24.23
CA ALA A 472 2.34 -11.93 -23.25
C ALA A 472 0.91 -12.39 -23.60
N LEU A 473 0.12 -11.50 -24.18
CA LEU A 473 -1.26 -11.77 -24.62
C LEU A 473 -1.37 -12.36 -26.03
N GLY A 474 -0.25 -12.41 -26.79
CA GLY A 474 -0.22 -12.91 -28.17
C GLY A 474 -0.94 -12.00 -29.17
N VAL A 475 -1.05 -10.70 -28.87
CA VAL A 475 -1.75 -9.71 -29.70
C VAL A 475 -0.79 -8.75 -30.42
N GLN A 476 0.53 -8.97 -30.35
CA GLN A 476 1.55 -8.07 -30.92
C GLN A 476 1.41 -7.88 -32.45
N ASP A 477 0.88 -8.89 -33.15
CA ASP A 477 0.73 -8.90 -34.62
C ASP A 477 -0.68 -8.45 -35.06
N ALA A 478 -1.55 -8.07 -34.13
CA ALA A 478 -2.88 -7.57 -34.44
C ALA A 478 -2.82 -6.19 -35.11
N LYS A 479 -3.83 -5.82 -35.91
CA LYS A 479 -3.93 -4.50 -36.54
C LYS A 479 -3.89 -3.35 -35.55
N ASN A 480 -4.45 -3.56 -34.32
CA ASN A 480 -4.40 -2.61 -33.22
C ASN A 480 -4.18 -3.37 -31.90
N PRO A 481 -2.91 -3.69 -31.56
CA PRO A 481 -2.59 -4.48 -30.37
C PRO A 481 -3.13 -3.90 -29.07
N ALA A 482 -3.11 -2.56 -28.93
CA ALA A 482 -3.61 -1.88 -27.73
C ALA A 482 -5.12 -2.04 -27.55
N LYS A 483 -5.89 -2.01 -28.63
CA LYS A 483 -7.34 -2.23 -28.61
C LYS A 483 -7.68 -3.66 -28.25
N GLU A 484 -6.97 -4.64 -28.83
CA GLU A 484 -7.17 -6.07 -28.52
C GLU A 484 -6.79 -6.39 -27.06
N ALA A 485 -5.64 -5.86 -26.59
CA ALA A 485 -5.23 -6.01 -25.21
C ALA A 485 -6.26 -5.39 -24.25
N HIS A 486 -6.79 -4.20 -24.59
CA HIS A 486 -7.83 -3.57 -23.79
C HIS A 486 -9.11 -4.42 -23.74
N ALA A 487 -9.57 -4.93 -24.88
CA ALA A 487 -10.76 -5.80 -24.93
C ALA A 487 -10.60 -7.05 -24.08
N ALA A 488 -9.43 -7.73 -24.16
CA ALA A 488 -9.12 -8.88 -23.34
C ALA A 488 -9.12 -8.53 -21.84
N SER A 489 -8.72 -7.32 -21.46
CA SER A 489 -8.60 -6.89 -20.06
C SER A 489 -9.93 -6.66 -19.34
N LEU A 490 -11.04 -6.55 -20.06
CA LEU A 490 -12.35 -6.30 -19.46
C LEU A 490 -12.79 -7.41 -18.51
N ALA A 491 -12.39 -8.65 -18.78
CA ALA A 491 -12.65 -9.81 -17.94
C ALA A 491 -11.84 -9.79 -16.61
N TRP A 492 -10.85 -8.92 -16.47
CA TRP A 492 -9.98 -8.85 -15.30
C TRP A 492 -10.31 -7.69 -14.36
N GLN A 493 -11.33 -6.92 -14.67
CA GLN A 493 -11.79 -5.84 -13.78
C GLN A 493 -12.33 -6.43 -12.47
N PRO A 494 -12.01 -5.82 -11.31
CA PRO A 494 -11.25 -4.59 -11.09
C PRO A 494 -9.75 -4.84 -10.82
N TRP A 495 -9.17 -5.97 -11.22
CA TRP A 495 -7.81 -6.40 -10.87
C TRP A 495 -6.83 -6.37 -12.05
N ARG A 496 -7.07 -5.47 -13.04
CA ARG A 496 -6.25 -5.39 -14.25
C ARG A 496 -4.76 -5.15 -13.97
N SER A 497 -4.40 -4.39 -12.95
CA SER A 497 -3.00 -4.19 -12.55
C SER A 497 -2.30 -5.50 -12.15
N TYR A 498 -3.00 -6.41 -11.49
CA TYR A 498 -2.48 -7.73 -11.14
C TYR A 498 -2.39 -8.65 -12.36
N ALA A 499 -3.33 -8.54 -13.28
CA ALA A 499 -3.27 -9.24 -14.57
C ALA A 499 -2.04 -8.81 -15.38
N VAL A 500 -1.71 -7.52 -15.41
CA VAL A 500 -0.49 -6.99 -16.05
C VAL A 500 0.77 -7.60 -15.43
N ILE A 501 0.87 -7.67 -14.11
CA ILE A 501 2.03 -8.28 -13.43
C ILE A 501 2.15 -9.75 -13.78
N ARG A 502 1.03 -10.49 -13.84
CA ARG A 502 1.04 -11.90 -14.26
C ARG A 502 1.47 -12.05 -15.72
N ALA A 503 0.95 -11.22 -16.60
CA ALA A 503 1.34 -11.21 -18.01
C ALA A 503 2.84 -10.94 -18.19
N TRP A 504 3.39 -9.95 -17.48
CA TRP A 504 4.84 -9.68 -17.53
C TRP A 504 5.68 -10.85 -16.99
N ALA A 505 5.22 -11.52 -15.92
CA ALA A 505 5.91 -12.67 -15.37
C ALA A 505 5.84 -13.93 -16.26
N ALA A 506 4.92 -13.97 -17.23
CA ALA A 506 4.83 -15.05 -18.21
C ALA A 506 5.93 -15.01 -19.26
N LEU A 507 6.48 -13.85 -19.59
CA LEU A 507 7.41 -13.67 -20.71
C LEU A 507 8.71 -14.49 -20.60
N PRO A 508 9.41 -14.55 -19.45
CA PRO A 508 10.56 -15.42 -19.26
C PRO A 508 10.20 -16.91 -19.27
N ALA A 509 8.96 -17.23 -18.90
CA ALA A 509 8.44 -18.58 -18.75
C ALA A 509 7.70 -19.10 -20.01
N ALA A 510 7.52 -18.26 -21.05
CA ALA A 510 6.99 -18.70 -22.35
C ALA A 510 7.91 -19.74 -23.00
N ALA A 511 9.22 -19.70 -22.71
CA ALA A 511 10.15 -20.77 -23.04
C ALA A 511 9.88 -22.09 -22.28
N ALA A 512 9.10 -22.07 -21.19
CA ALA A 512 8.72 -23.21 -20.33
C ALA A 512 7.24 -23.60 -20.45
N GLY A 513 6.52 -23.17 -21.49
CA GLY A 513 5.13 -23.60 -21.80
C GLY A 513 4.01 -22.91 -21.03
N ARG A 514 4.27 -21.85 -20.26
CA ARG A 514 3.22 -21.06 -19.57
C ARG A 514 2.55 -20.09 -20.55
N ARG A 515 1.37 -20.42 -21.05
CA ARG A 515 0.57 -19.53 -21.90
C ARG A 515 -0.56 -18.87 -21.10
N VAL A 516 -0.86 -17.61 -21.44
CA VAL A 516 -2.05 -16.91 -20.96
C VAL A 516 -3.25 -17.43 -21.73
N THR A 517 -4.28 -17.90 -21.02
CA THR A 517 -5.53 -18.34 -21.65
C THR A 517 -6.44 -17.13 -21.85
N THR A 518 -6.60 -16.67 -23.08
CA THR A 518 -7.54 -15.61 -23.43
C THR A 518 -8.94 -16.21 -23.50
N ILE A 519 -9.85 -15.78 -22.63
CA ILE A 519 -11.27 -16.14 -22.71
C ILE A 519 -11.87 -15.27 -23.81
N THR A 520 -12.07 -15.86 -24.98
CA THR A 520 -12.85 -15.22 -26.05
C THR A 520 -14.32 -15.31 -25.63
N THR A 521 -14.90 -14.21 -25.17
CA THR A 521 -16.35 -14.06 -25.06
C THR A 521 -16.93 -14.10 -26.47
N LYS A 522 -17.66 -15.18 -26.79
CA LYS A 522 -18.54 -15.23 -27.97
C LYS A 522 -19.75 -14.34 -27.72
#